data_3dd2da1247c9336f86ec3f07bf77adc9
#
_entry.id   3dd2da1247c9336f86ec3f07bf77adc9
#
_cell.length_a   1.000
_cell.length_b   1.000
_cell.length_c   1.000
_cell.angle_alpha   90.00
_cell.angle_beta   90.00
_cell.angle_gamma   90.00
#
_symmetry.space_group_name_H-M   'P 1'
#
loop_
_entity.id
_entity.type
_entity.pdbx_description
1 polymer ?
#
loop_
_entity_poly.entity_id
_entity_poly.type
_entity_poly.pdbx_seq_one_letter_code
_entity_poly.pdbx_strand_id
1 'polypeptide(L)'
;MYLPKSILILEDNLKVLSKILDRLFVLEGDQSFELCVMVLTTSLQVVDYINSNPKAKFDIILLDRDCKIGGSFHVLDIERFGKEKIIGISSIEEFNNELKQKGVDKILLKDLKDMDKFANEVVVEIRDLIRKIPLI
;
A
#
# COMPACT_ATOMS: atom_id res chain seq x y z
N MET A 1 -21.66 -14.00 -2.97
CA MET A 1 -20.80 -13.31 -3.95
C MET A 1 -19.73 -12.51 -3.22
N TYR A 2 -18.49 -12.68 -3.64
CA TYR A 2 -17.38 -11.89 -3.10
C TYR A 2 -17.18 -10.64 -3.94
N LEU A 3 -16.94 -9.50 -3.28
CA LEU A 3 -16.63 -8.24 -3.96
C LEU A 3 -15.11 -8.10 -4.06
N PRO A 4 -14.57 -7.83 -5.25
CA PRO A 4 -13.11 -7.64 -5.38
C PRO A 4 -12.68 -6.31 -4.76
N LYS A 5 -11.56 -6.33 -4.05
CA LYS A 5 -10.89 -5.15 -3.53
C LYS A 5 -9.45 -5.16 -4.02
N SER A 6 -9.00 -4.08 -4.61
CA SER A 6 -7.68 -3.99 -5.20
C SER A 6 -6.70 -3.26 -4.29
N ILE A 7 -5.52 -3.86 -4.14
CA ILE A 7 -4.46 -3.31 -3.30
C ILE A 7 -3.19 -3.22 -4.15
N LEU A 8 -2.60 -2.03 -4.20
CA LEU A 8 -1.28 -1.83 -4.78
C LEU A 8 -0.26 -1.71 -3.66
N ILE A 9 0.81 -2.48 -3.73
CA ILE A 9 1.88 -2.44 -2.74
C ILE A 9 3.17 -1.98 -3.42
N LEU A 10 3.66 -0.81 -3.00
CA LEU A 10 4.93 -0.26 -3.46
C LEU A 10 5.96 -0.45 -2.35
N GLU A 11 6.63 -1.59 -2.38
CA GLU A 11 7.56 -2.05 -1.36
C GLU A 11 8.61 -2.95 -2.01
N ASP A 12 9.88 -2.74 -1.69
CA ASP A 12 10.98 -3.51 -2.28
C ASP A 12 11.56 -4.59 -1.36
N ASN A 13 11.24 -4.54 -0.07
CA ASN A 13 11.75 -5.51 0.90
C ASN A 13 10.89 -6.78 0.86
N LEU A 14 11.45 -7.86 0.31
CA LEU A 14 10.70 -9.11 0.13
C LEU A 14 10.30 -9.76 1.46
N LYS A 15 11.06 -9.55 2.54
CA LYS A 15 10.70 -10.09 3.84
C LYS A 15 9.49 -9.38 4.41
N VAL A 16 9.44 -8.07 4.30
CA VAL A 16 8.27 -7.26 4.69
C VAL A 16 7.06 -7.67 3.85
N LEU A 17 7.25 -7.79 2.53
CA LEU A 17 6.17 -8.21 1.62
C LEU A 17 5.61 -9.58 2.00
N SER A 18 6.48 -10.55 2.28
CA SER A 18 6.01 -11.90 2.63
C SER A 18 5.13 -11.88 3.87
N LYS A 19 5.46 -11.07 4.86
CA LYS A 19 4.68 -10.96 6.09
C LYS A 19 3.34 -10.26 5.87
N ILE A 20 3.33 -9.21 5.07
CA ILE A 20 2.09 -8.51 4.71
C ILE A 20 1.18 -9.43 3.89
N LEU A 21 1.71 -10.09 2.87
CA LEU A 21 0.92 -10.98 2.02
C LEU A 21 0.34 -12.17 2.79
N ASP A 22 1.11 -12.73 3.73
CA ASP A 22 0.62 -13.82 4.59
C ASP A 22 -0.61 -13.38 5.38
N ARG A 23 -0.58 -12.18 5.95
CA ARG A 23 -1.69 -11.65 6.73
C ARG A 23 -2.87 -11.22 5.86
N LEU A 24 -2.62 -10.77 4.64
CA LEU A 24 -3.69 -10.48 3.69
C LEU A 24 -4.43 -11.76 3.29
N PHE A 25 -3.71 -12.87 3.16
CA PHE A 25 -4.32 -14.17 2.91
C PHE A 25 -5.29 -14.54 4.05
N VAL A 26 -4.90 -14.34 5.29
CA VAL A 26 -5.76 -14.61 6.45
C VAL A 26 -6.98 -13.68 6.45
N LEU A 27 -6.75 -12.38 6.17
CA LEU A 27 -7.83 -11.39 6.10
C LEU A 27 -8.87 -11.77 5.04
N GLU A 28 -8.42 -12.19 3.86
CA GLU A 28 -9.32 -12.61 2.78
C GLU A 28 -10.20 -13.78 3.21
N GLY A 29 -9.64 -14.73 3.97
CA GLY A 29 -10.40 -15.89 4.48
C GLY A 29 -11.49 -15.50 5.46
N ASP A 30 -11.34 -14.39 6.17
CA ASP A 30 -12.26 -13.94 7.22
C ASP A 30 -13.32 -12.96 6.70
N GLN A 31 -13.22 -12.50 5.46
CA GLN A 31 -14.09 -11.46 4.91
C GLN A 31 -14.90 -11.98 3.71
N SER A 32 -15.93 -11.24 3.35
CA SER A 32 -16.79 -11.57 2.21
C SER A 32 -16.37 -10.86 0.93
N PHE A 33 -15.05 -10.72 0.71
CA PHE A 33 -14.49 -10.11 -0.50
C PHE A 33 -13.19 -10.81 -0.90
N GLU A 34 -12.81 -10.64 -2.15
CA GLU A 34 -11.54 -11.11 -2.67
C GLU A 34 -10.54 -9.96 -2.74
N LEU A 35 -9.28 -10.25 -2.45
CA LEU A 35 -8.21 -9.27 -2.56
C LEU A 35 -7.45 -9.48 -3.87
N CYS A 36 -7.37 -8.42 -4.67
CA CYS A 36 -6.59 -8.40 -5.91
C CYS A 36 -5.35 -7.56 -5.65
N VAL A 37 -4.18 -8.20 -5.56
CA VAL A 37 -2.94 -7.55 -5.12
C VAL A 37 -1.96 -7.40 -6.26
N MET A 38 -1.44 -6.19 -6.45
CA MET A 38 -0.33 -5.91 -7.35
C MET A 38 0.84 -5.40 -6.52
N VAL A 39 2.04 -5.92 -6.76
CA VAL A 39 3.26 -5.49 -6.09
C VAL A 39 4.24 -4.94 -7.12
N LEU A 40 4.77 -3.75 -6.86
CA LEU A 40 5.83 -3.16 -7.66
C LEU A 40 7.03 -2.87 -6.75
N THR A 41 8.23 -3.16 -7.23
CA THR A 41 9.45 -3.05 -6.44
C THR A 41 10.41 -1.96 -6.94
N THR A 42 10.09 -1.28 -8.04
CA THR A 42 10.91 -0.18 -8.57
C THR A 42 10.06 1.03 -8.95
N SER A 43 10.66 2.22 -8.87
CA SER A 43 10.01 3.45 -9.33
C SER A 43 9.73 3.44 -10.83
N LEU A 44 10.60 2.79 -11.61
CA LEU A 44 10.43 2.69 -13.04
C LEU A 44 9.15 1.90 -13.40
N GLN A 45 8.86 0.83 -12.67
CA GLN A 45 7.63 0.08 -12.85
C GLN A 45 6.39 0.96 -12.60
N VAL A 46 6.45 1.85 -11.60
CA VAL A 46 5.37 2.78 -11.31
C VAL A 46 5.16 3.72 -12.50
N VAL A 47 6.22 4.34 -13.00
CA VAL A 47 6.15 5.27 -14.12
C VAL A 47 5.64 4.58 -15.38
N ASP A 48 6.19 3.40 -15.69
CA ASP A 48 5.88 2.70 -16.94
C ASP A 48 4.47 2.12 -16.98
N TYR A 49 3.94 1.72 -15.82
CA TYR A 49 2.65 1.06 -15.78
C TYR A 49 1.56 1.93 -15.14
N ILE A 50 1.77 2.37 -13.90
CA ILE A 50 0.70 2.99 -13.11
C ILE A 50 0.38 4.41 -13.61
N ASN A 51 1.40 5.28 -13.68
CA ASN A 51 1.17 6.67 -14.07
C ASN A 51 0.85 6.82 -15.56
N SER A 52 1.25 5.84 -16.38
CA SER A 52 0.96 5.84 -17.82
C SER A 52 -0.36 5.18 -18.19
N ASN A 53 -0.98 4.44 -17.26
CA ASN A 53 -2.22 3.73 -17.51
C ASN A 53 -3.41 4.50 -16.91
N PRO A 54 -4.16 5.25 -17.73
CA PRO A 54 -5.23 6.12 -17.23
C PRO A 54 -6.41 5.35 -16.62
N LYS A 55 -6.50 4.05 -16.84
CA LYS A 55 -7.58 3.22 -16.31
C LYS A 55 -7.22 2.49 -15.03
N ALA A 56 -5.96 2.53 -14.60
CA ALA A 56 -5.53 1.87 -13.38
C ALA A 56 -6.21 2.51 -12.15
N LYS A 57 -6.83 1.69 -11.32
CA LYS A 57 -7.50 2.13 -10.09
C LYS A 57 -7.20 1.12 -8.99
N PHE A 58 -7.10 1.61 -7.77
CA PHE A 58 -6.86 0.78 -6.60
C PHE A 58 -7.72 1.28 -5.44
N ASP A 59 -8.20 0.33 -4.63
CA ASP A 59 -8.95 0.69 -3.42
C ASP A 59 -8.02 1.15 -2.30
N ILE A 60 -6.83 0.55 -2.22
CA ILE A 60 -5.83 0.86 -1.21
C ILE A 60 -4.44 0.81 -1.84
N ILE A 61 -3.57 1.73 -1.44
CA ILE A 61 -2.17 1.76 -1.88
C ILE A 61 -1.27 1.83 -0.65
N LEU A 62 -0.36 0.85 -0.52
CA LEU A 62 0.73 0.92 0.45
C LEU A 62 1.92 1.57 -0.23
N LEU A 63 2.42 2.67 0.32
CA LEU A 63 3.43 3.50 -0.31
C LEU A 63 4.65 3.68 0.58
N ASP A 64 5.73 2.96 0.26
CA ASP A 64 7.06 3.22 0.80
C ASP A 64 7.71 4.35 0.01
N ARG A 65 8.89 4.81 0.42
CA ARG A 65 9.64 5.81 -0.34
C ARG A 65 10.73 5.17 -1.16
N ASP A 66 11.58 4.36 -0.53
CA ASP A 66 12.73 3.78 -1.20
C ASP A 66 12.36 2.54 -2.00
N CYS A 67 13.03 2.33 -3.12
CA CYS A 67 12.80 1.19 -3.99
C CYS A 67 14.11 0.65 -4.56
N LYS A 68 14.05 -0.53 -5.14
CA LYS A 68 15.22 -1.18 -5.77
C LYS A 68 15.72 -0.35 -6.95
N ILE A 69 17.02 -0.45 -7.22
CA ILE A 69 17.71 0.22 -8.33
C ILE A 69 17.74 1.74 -8.16
N GLY A 70 17.49 2.22 -6.95
CA GLY A 70 17.43 3.65 -6.67
C GLY A 70 16.10 4.27 -7.07
N GLY A 71 15.96 5.56 -6.84
CA GLY A 71 14.72 6.27 -7.08
C GLY A 71 13.77 6.25 -5.89
N SER A 72 12.52 6.58 -6.12
CA SER A 72 11.53 6.70 -5.06
C SER A 72 10.14 6.29 -5.55
N PHE A 73 9.41 5.56 -4.73
CA PHE A 73 7.99 5.27 -4.99
C PHE A 73 7.11 6.53 -4.89
N HIS A 74 7.64 7.62 -4.35
CA HIS A 74 6.92 8.90 -4.32
C HIS A 74 6.74 9.52 -5.71
N VAL A 75 7.22 8.86 -6.77
CA VAL A 75 6.88 9.21 -8.15
C VAL A 75 5.41 8.91 -8.48
N LEU A 76 4.72 8.14 -7.63
CA LEU A 76 3.29 7.88 -7.81
C LEU A 76 2.49 9.18 -7.78
N ASP A 77 1.57 9.33 -8.73
CA ASP A 77 0.67 10.49 -8.76
C ASP A 77 -0.42 10.33 -7.70
N ILE A 78 -0.16 10.88 -6.52
CA ILE A 78 -1.03 10.77 -5.35
C ILE A 78 -2.40 11.40 -5.60
N GLU A 79 -2.42 12.54 -6.27
CA GLU A 79 -3.67 13.26 -6.55
C GLU A 79 -4.60 12.43 -7.41
N ARG A 80 -4.05 11.71 -8.37
CA ARG A 80 -4.83 10.86 -9.28
C ARG A 80 -5.50 9.70 -8.56
N PHE A 81 -4.78 9.05 -7.64
CA PHE A 81 -5.28 7.84 -6.99
C PHE A 81 -6.13 8.11 -5.74
N GLY A 82 -5.98 9.29 -5.16
CA GLY A 82 -6.75 9.67 -3.97
C GLY A 82 -5.94 9.50 -2.69
N LYS A 83 -5.72 10.61 -1.98
CA LYS A 83 -4.92 10.65 -0.75
C LYS A 83 -5.48 9.77 0.35
N GLU A 84 -6.80 9.65 0.41
CA GLU A 84 -7.52 8.87 1.42
C GLU A 84 -7.35 7.36 1.24
N LYS A 85 -6.85 6.92 0.08
CA LYS A 85 -6.61 5.51 -0.22
C LYS A 85 -5.18 5.07 0.07
N ILE A 86 -4.31 5.99 0.44
CA ILE A 86 -2.88 5.75 0.56
C ILE A 86 -2.48 5.59 2.02
N ILE A 87 -1.67 4.57 2.30
CA ILE A 87 -1.03 4.35 3.60
C ILE A 87 0.47 4.44 3.39
N GLY A 88 1.12 5.42 4.03
CA GLY A 88 2.57 5.55 4.01
C GLY A 88 3.22 4.54 4.95
N ILE A 89 4.24 3.84 4.49
CA ILE A 89 4.85 2.73 5.25
C ILE A 89 6.39 2.78 5.30
N SER A 90 7.00 3.97 5.25
CA SER A 90 8.46 4.07 5.33
C SER A 90 8.98 3.77 6.73
N SER A 91 10.21 3.23 6.81
CA SER A 91 10.94 3.08 8.07
C SER A 91 11.60 4.37 8.54
N ILE A 92 11.59 5.41 7.72
CA ILE A 92 12.20 6.71 8.02
C ILE A 92 11.10 7.74 8.19
N GLU A 93 11.05 8.33 9.38
CA GLU A 93 9.97 9.25 9.76
C GLU A 93 9.86 10.45 8.82
N GLU A 94 10.98 11.01 8.39
CA GLU A 94 11.01 12.16 7.48
C GLU A 94 10.33 11.84 6.14
N PHE A 95 10.47 10.62 5.66
CA PHE A 95 9.83 10.20 4.41
C PHE A 95 8.32 10.11 4.55
N ASN A 96 7.85 9.62 5.69
CA ASN A 96 6.43 9.61 5.99
C ASN A 96 5.88 11.04 6.16
N ASN A 97 6.67 11.94 6.74
CA ASN A 97 6.29 13.34 6.89
C ASN A 97 6.13 14.03 5.52
N GLU A 98 6.93 13.66 4.52
CA GLU A 98 6.75 14.15 3.15
C GLU A 98 5.34 13.82 2.64
N LEU A 99 4.85 12.61 2.91
CA LEU A 99 3.50 12.21 2.51
C LEU A 99 2.43 12.99 3.27
N LYS A 100 2.62 13.23 4.56
CA LYS A 100 1.69 14.04 5.35
C LYS A 100 1.55 15.44 4.78
N GLN A 101 2.66 16.03 4.34
CA GLN A 101 2.65 17.35 3.72
C GLN A 101 1.88 17.36 2.40
N LYS A 102 1.82 16.21 1.73
CA LYS A 102 1.05 16.04 0.49
C LYS A 102 -0.42 15.69 0.75
N GLY A 103 -0.82 15.56 2.01
CA GLY A 103 -2.20 15.30 2.39
C GLY A 103 -2.55 13.85 2.71
N VAL A 104 -1.55 12.96 2.77
CA VAL A 104 -1.77 11.57 3.18
C VAL A 104 -1.82 11.50 4.70
N ASP A 105 -2.96 11.11 5.25
CA ASP A 105 -3.18 11.08 6.70
C ASP A 105 -2.78 9.77 7.36
N LYS A 106 -2.84 8.66 6.62
CA LYS A 106 -2.58 7.34 7.17
C LYS A 106 -1.12 6.98 7.00
N ILE A 107 -0.39 6.98 8.11
CA ILE A 107 1.05 6.73 8.13
C ILE A 107 1.35 5.67 9.20
N LEU A 108 2.09 4.64 8.81
CA LEU A 108 2.61 3.62 9.71
C LEU A 108 4.13 3.58 9.58
N LEU A 109 4.83 3.72 10.68
CA LEU A 109 6.28 3.64 10.69
C LEU A 109 6.69 2.17 10.62
N LYS A 110 7.44 1.80 9.58
CA LYS A 110 7.91 0.43 9.39
C LYS A 110 8.98 0.10 10.44
N ASP A 111 8.73 -0.91 11.25
CA ASP A 111 9.66 -1.39 12.26
C ASP A 111 10.41 -2.62 11.72
N LEU A 112 11.66 -2.42 11.32
CA LEU A 112 12.48 -3.51 10.78
C LEU A 112 12.96 -4.48 11.86
N LYS A 113 12.84 -4.12 13.14
CA LYS A 113 13.17 -5.00 14.26
C LYS A 113 12.00 -5.88 14.67
N ASP A 114 10.77 -5.46 14.35
CA ASP A 114 9.57 -6.23 14.63
C ASP A 114 8.62 -6.13 13.43
N MET A 115 8.99 -6.83 12.37
CA MET A 115 8.23 -6.83 11.12
C MET A 115 6.86 -7.49 11.26
N ASP A 116 6.71 -8.44 12.19
CA ASP A 116 5.42 -9.08 12.44
C ASP A 116 4.41 -8.10 13.03
N LYS A 117 4.83 -7.32 14.00
CA LYS A 117 3.99 -6.26 14.57
C LYS A 117 3.61 -5.23 13.52
N PHE A 118 4.58 -4.79 12.71
CA PHE A 118 4.33 -3.84 11.65
C PHE A 118 3.32 -4.39 10.64
N ALA A 119 3.50 -5.64 10.19
CA ALA A 119 2.59 -6.26 9.24
C ALA A 119 1.17 -6.40 9.79
N ASN A 120 1.03 -6.70 11.08
CA ASN A 120 -0.26 -6.74 11.75
C ASN A 120 -0.93 -5.36 11.74
N GLU A 121 -0.18 -4.30 12.01
CA GLU A 121 -0.70 -2.92 11.99
C GLU A 121 -1.16 -2.53 10.58
N VAL A 122 -0.40 -2.89 9.56
CA VAL A 122 -0.75 -2.61 8.17
C VAL A 122 -2.08 -3.26 7.81
N VAL A 123 -2.24 -4.54 8.15
CA VAL A 123 -3.44 -5.28 7.76
C VAL A 123 -4.67 -4.83 8.54
N VAL A 124 -4.51 -4.43 9.80
CA VAL A 124 -5.61 -3.82 10.56
C VAL A 124 -6.07 -2.54 9.87
N GLU A 125 -5.14 -1.70 9.44
CA GLU A 125 -5.47 -0.45 8.73
C GLU A 125 -6.16 -0.73 7.40
N ILE A 126 -5.69 -1.72 6.65
CA ILE A 126 -6.32 -2.15 5.39
C ILE A 126 -7.75 -2.63 5.65
N ARG A 127 -7.95 -3.47 6.64
CA ARG A 127 -9.27 -3.97 7.01
C ARG A 127 -10.24 -2.83 7.32
N ASP A 128 -9.78 -1.86 8.12
CA ASP A 128 -10.62 -0.75 8.51
C ASP A 128 -10.97 0.14 7.32
N LEU A 129 -10.04 0.35 6.40
CA LEU A 129 -10.30 1.10 5.18
C LEU A 129 -11.28 0.39 4.27
N ILE A 130 -11.14 -0.91 4.08
CA ILE A 130 -12.05 -1.70 3.23
C ILE A 130 -13.47 -1.61 3.74
N ARG A 131 -13.66 -1.66 5.07
CA ARG A 131 -14.99 -1.59 5.67
C ARG A 131 -15.68 -0.25 5.46
N LYS A 132 -14.92 0.80 5.15
CA LYS A 132 -15.47 2.13 4.86
C LYS A 132 -15.82 2.33 3.39
N ILE A 133 -15.39 1.42 2.50
CA ILE A 133 -15.69 1.52 1.07
C ILE A 133 -17.13 1.08 0.84
N PRO A 134 -17.97 1.93 0.21
CA PRO A 134 -19.36 1.56 -0.03
C PRO A 134 -19.50 0.32 -0.90
N LEU A 135 -20.52 -0.48 -0.59
CA LEU A 135 -20.92 -1.60 -1.42
C LEU A 135 -21.81 -1.06 -2.55
N ILE A 136 -21.30 -1.10 -3.74
CA ILE A 136 -22.06 -0.63 -4.91
C ILE A 136 -22.30 -1.78 -5.86
#